data_5e2fb1749c5f3537944b5961615e6580
#
_entry.id   5e2fb1749c5f3537944b5961615e6580
#
_cell.length_a   1.000
_cell.length_b   1.000
_cell.length_c   1.000
_cell.angle_alpha   90.00
_cell.angle_beta   90.00
_cell.angle_gamma   90.00
#
_symmetry.space_group_name_H-M   'P 1'
#
loop_
_entity.id
_entity.type
_entity.pdbx_description
1 polymer ?
#
loop_
_entity_poly.entity_id
_entity_poly.type
_entity_poly.pdbx_seq_one_letter_code
_entity_poly.pdbx_strand_id
1 'polypeptide(L)'
;MIKKNDEFLKKLFATFRVEADEHLKAMSSGLIDLEKTPVGVRQTELVEKIFREAHSLKGAARAVNLTEIETVCHSLESVFAALKGKHLVVSAPLFDLLHQAIDAVGRLLAPDAGASGAHRPAIMELTRRLDDALKGPLPDPEMPAPAPQIGRASCRERV
;
A
#
# COMPACT_ATOMS: atom_id res chain seq x y z
N MET A 1 39.29 9.10 3.64
CA MET A 1 37.94 9.73 3.59
C MET A 1 36.85 8.81 3.09
N ILE A 2 37.11 7.94 2.14
CA ILE A 2 36.09 7.02 1.55
C ILE A 2 35.58 6.00 2.59
N LYS A 3 36.43 5.45 3.45
CA LYS A 3 36.05 4.45 4.45
C LYS A 3 35.10 4.97 5.55
N LYS A 4 35.24 6.22 5.96
CA LYS A 4 34.35 6.82 6.98
C LYS A 4 32.93 7.04 6.47
N ASN A 5 32.81 7.35 5.17
CA ASN A 5 31.51 7.55 4.55
C ASN A 5 30.76 6.22 4.38
N ASP A 6 31.47 5.14 4.04
CA ASP A 6 30.91 3.80 3.93
C ASP A 6 30.41 3.26 5.26
N GLU A 7 31.15 3.48 6.36
CA GLU A 7 30.71 3.07 7.69
C GLU A 7 29.49 3.86 8.17
N PHE A 8 29.47 5.15 7.87
CA PHE A 8 28.32 5.99 8.19
C PHE A 8 27.07 5.52 7.43
N LEU A 9 27.19 5.27 6.13
CA LEU A 9 26.09 4.75 5.32
C LEU A 9 25.59 3.40 5.81
N LYS A 10 26.50 2.48 6.17
CA LYS A 10 26.13 1.18 6.74
C LYS A 10 25.33 1.32 8.04
N LYS A 11 25.75 2.21 8.92
CA LYS A 11 25.04 2.50 10.17
C LYS A 11 23.67 3.12 9.91
N LEU A 12 23.60 4.05 8.96
CA LEU A 12 22.36 4.69 8.55
C LEU A 12 21.37 3.67 8.01
N PHE A 13 21.81 2.77 7.13
CA PHE A 13 20.98 1.67 6.61
C PHE A 13 20.55 0.69 7.70
N ALA A 14 21.43 0.35 8.62
CA ALA A 14 21.10 -0.54 9.73
C ALA A 14 20.00 0.07 10.62
N THR A 15 20.14 1.35 10.96
CA THR A 15 19.12 2.09 11.72
C THR A 15 17.80 2.18 10.94
N PHE A 16 17.89 2.52 9.67
CA PHE A 16 16.70 2.57 8.79
C PHE A 16 15.94 1.23 8.77
N ARG A 17 16.66 0.11 8.66
CA ARG A 17 16.04 -1.23 8.64
C ARG A 17 15.26 -1.54 9.89
N VAL A 18 15.80 -1.21 11.05
CA VAL A 18 15.12 -1.42 12.34
C VAL A 18 13.85 -0.58 12.40
N GLU A 19 13.95 0.70 12.07
CA GLU A 19 12.81 1.60 12.04
C GLU A 19 11.74 1.16 11.03
N ALA A 20 12.17 0.80 9.83
CA ALA A 20 11.28 0.33 8.78
C ALA A 20 10.54 -0.96 9.18
N ASP A 21 11.22 -1.90 9.82
CA ASP A 21 10.60 -3.13 10.32
C ASP A 21 9.52 -2.84 11.37
N GLU A 22 9.76 -1.89 12.26
CA GLU A 22 8.77 -1.45 13.25
C GLU A 22 7.54 -0.83 12.59
N HIS A 23 7.73 0.04 11.60
CA HIS A 23 6.62 0.62 10.83
C HIS A 23 5.83 -0.44 10.08
N LEU A 24 6.50 -1.40 9.43
CA LEU A 24 5.84 -2.50 8.73
C LEU A 24 5.01 -3.37 9.66
N LYS A 25 5.53 -3.70 10.82
CA LYS A 25 4.80 -4.48 11.83
C LYS A 25 3.56 -3.73 12.32
N ALA A 26 3.69 -2.44 12.56
CA ALA A 26 2.58 -1.59 12.98
C ALA A 26 1.51 -1.49 11.89
N MET A 27 1.91 -1.35 10.64
CA MET A 27 0.99 -1.32 9.49
C MET A 27 0.28 -2.66 9.30
N SER A 28 1.02 -3.77 9.35
CA SER A 28 0.48 -5.12 9.20
C SER A 28 -0.53 -5.45 10.30
N SER A 29 -0.16 -5.19 11.54
CA SER A 29 -1.05 -5.38 12.71
C SER A 29 -2.30 -4.49 12.60
N GLY A 30 -2.12 -3.22 12.26
CA GLY A 30 -3.21 -2.28 12.06
C GLY A 30 -4.17 -2.71 10.95
N LEU A 31 -3.64 -3.28 9.87
CA LEU A 31 -4.45 -3.75 8.75
C LEU A 31 -5.29 -4.98 9.14
N ILE A 32 -4.72 -5.90 9.89
CA ILE A 32 -5.45 -7.07 10.44
C ILE A 32 -6.58 -6.61 11.37
N ASP A 33 -6.30 -5.65 12.24
CA ASP A 33 -7.31 -5.08 13.13
C ASP A 33 -8.40 -4.35 12.33
N LEU A 34 -8.02 -3.64 11.28
CA LEU A 34 -8.96 -2.93 10.40
C LEU A 34 -9.93 -3.89 9.70
N GLU A 35 -9.46 -5.06 9.24
CA GLU A 35 -10.30 -6.10 8.63
C GLU A 35 -11.40 -6.59 9.57
N LYS A 36 -11.12 -6.65 10.86
CA LYS A 36 -12.04 -7.13 11.89
C LYS A 36 -12.94 -6.05 12.45
N THR A 37 -12.67 -4.78 12.14
CA THR A 37 -13.37 -3.64 12.75
C THR A 37 -14.52 -3.17 11.87
N PRO A 38 -15.76 -3.12 12.40
CA PRO A 38 -16.90 -2.57 11.69
C PRO A 38 -16.71 -1.09 11.35
N VAL A 39 -17.47 -0.62 10.36
CA VAL A 39 -17.50 0.80 10.00
C VAL A 39 -17.85 1.65 11.20
N GLY A 40 -17.05 2.67 11.48
CA GLY A 40 -17.26 3.56 12.60
C GLY A 40 -15.99 4.32 13.00
N VAL A 41 -16.05 4.96 14.17
CA VAL A 41 -14.96 5.78 14.72
C VAL A 41 -13.66 4.95 14.84
N ARG A 42 -13.76 3.73 15.34
CA ARG A 42 -12.59 2.85 15.50
C ARG A 42 -11.90 2.53 14.18
N GLN A 43 -12.67 2.30 13.12
CA GLN A 43 -12.14 2.10 11.78
C GLN A 43 -11.34 3.33 11.32
N THR A 44 -11.89 4.52 11.51
CA THR A 44 -11.23 5.79 11.15
C THR A 44 -9.92 5.98 11.90
N GLU A 45 -9.89 5.66 13.18
CA GLU A 45 -8.66 5.74 14.00
C GLU A 45 -7.58 4.79 13.50
N LEU A 46 -7.94 3.55 13.14
CA LEU A 46 -7.02 2.57 12.60
C LEU A 46 -6.46 3.01 11.25
N VAL A 47 -7.31 3.50 10.36
CA VAL A 47 -6.90 4.02 9.05
C VAL A 47 -5.91 5.18 9.23
N GLU A 48 -6.18 6.11 10.13
CA GLU A 48 -5.28 7.23 10.42
C GLU A 48 -3.94 6.76 10.97
N LYS A 49 -3.96 5.79 11.87
CA LYS A 49 -2.73 5.20 12.41
C LYS A 49 -1.86 4.59 11.31
N ILE A 50 -2.44 3.75 10.46
CA ILE A 50 -1.73 3.11 9.35
C ILE A 50 -1.21 4.17 8.35
N PHE A 51 -2.01 5.18 8.07
CA PHE A 51 -1.61 6.31 7.23
C PHE A 51 -0.33 6.98 7.74
N ARG A 52 -0.25 7.25 9.05
CA ARG A 52 0.92 7.86 9.67
C ARG A 52 2.15 6.96 9.59
N GLU A 53 1.97 5.66 9.79
CA GLU A 53 3.07 4.69 9.66
C GLU A 53 3.62 4.65 8.22
N ALA A 54 2.74 4.62 7.23
CA ALA A 54 3.13 4.67 5.82
C ALA A 54 3.85 5.98 5.46
N HIS A 55 3.35 7.10 5.98
CA HIS A 55 3.98 8.41 5.78
C HIS A 55 5.39 8.48 6.38
N SER A 56 5.55 7.99 7.60
CA SER A 56 6.85 7.93 8.28
C SER A 56 7.84 7.05 7.53
N LEU A 57 7.41 5.88 7.10
CA LEU A 57 8.25 4.95 6.33
C LEU A 57 8.64 5.53 4.97
N LYS A 58 7.71 6.21 4.29
CA LYS A 58 8.00 6.92 3.04
C LYS A 58 9.13 7.96 3.24
N GLY A 59 9.03 8.77 4.27
CA GLY A 59 10.04 9.78 4.61
C GLY A 59 11.39 9.17 4.94
N ALA A 60 11.41 8.10 5.72
CA ALA A 60 12.63 7.38 6.06
C ALA A 60 13.30 6.74 4.83
N ALA A 61 12.53 6.11 3.95
CA ALA A 61 13.01 5.53 2.70
C ALA A 61 13.61 6.59 1.77
N ARG A 62 12.96 7.75 1.68
CA ARG A 62 13.47 8.88 0.92
C ARG A 62 14.82 9.37 1.43
N ALA A 63 14.99 9.46 2.75
CA ALA A 63 16.22 9.91 3.39
C ALA A 63 17.42 9.00 3.07
N VAL A 64 17.21 7.71 2.82
CA VAL A 64 18.23 6.73 2.46
C VAL A 64 18.25 6.35 0.97
N ASN A 65 17.53 7.09 0.14
CA ASN A 65 17.44 6.90 -1.33
C ASN A 65 16.90 5.52 -1.77
N LEU A 66 16.01 4.92 -0.99
CA LEU A 66 15.33 3.68 -1.37
C LEU A 66 14.04 4.00 -2.14
N THR A 67 14.19 4.35 -3.40
CA THR A 67 13.12 4.84 -4.27
C THR A 67 11.97 3.86 -4.47
N GLU A 68 12.25 2.57 -4.52
CA GLU A 68 11.21 1.54 -4.68
C GLU A 68 10.31 1.46 -3.45
N ILE A 69 10.90 1.48 -2.25
CA ILE A 69 10.16 1.51 -0.99
C ILE A 69 9.37 2.82 -0.87
N GLU A 70 10.00 3.96 -1.18
CA GLU A 70 9.33 5.26 -1.20
C GLU A 70 8.09 5.23 -2.11
N THR A 71 8.21 4.66 -3.30
CA THR A 71 7.12 4.58 -4.29
C THR A 71 5.94 3.75 -3.76
N VAL A 72 6.20 2.57 -3.20
CA VAL A 72 5.14 1.72 -2.63
C VAL A 72 4.48 2.42 -1.45
N CYS A 73 5.27 3.01 -0.56
CA CYS A 73 4.73 3.73 0.61
C CYS A 73 3.92 4.95 0.21
N HIS A 74 4.30 5.65 -0.86
CA HIS A 74 3.52 6.76 -1.40
C HIS A 74 2.15 6.29 -1.90
N SER A 75 2.10 5.18 -2.63
CA SER A 75 0.83 4.61 -3.08
C SER A 75 -0.03 4.12 -1.91
N LEU A 76 0.57 3.49 -0.90
CA LEU A 76 -0.13 3.10 0.33
C LEU A 76 -0.71 4.32 1.06
N GLU A 77 0.09 5.36 1.23
CA GLU A 77 -0.34 6.62 1.84
C GLU A 77 -1.55 7.21 1.11
N SER A 78 -1.53 7.21 -0.21
CA SER A 78 -2.65 7.70 -1.05
C SER A 78 -3.93 6.89 -0.83
N VAL A 79 -3.83 5.56 -0.74
CA VAL A 79 -4.98 4.69 -0.48
C VAL A 79 -5.55 4.96 0.92
N PHE A 80 -4.71 5.05 1.94
CA PHE A 80 -5.18 5.33 3.30
C PHE A 80 -5.73 6.75 3.44
N ALA A 81 -5.20 7.72 2.71
CA ALA A 81 -5.77 9.07 2.62
C ALA A 81 -7.19 9.04 2.03
N ALA A 82 -7.40 8.27 0.97
CA ALA A 82 -8.71 8.10 0.35
C ALA A 82 -9.70 7.38 1.28
N LEU A 83 -9.25 6.38 2.02
CA LEU A 83 -10.06 5.72 3.05
C LEU A 83 -10.43 6.67 4.19
N LYS A 84 -9.49 7.48 4.64
CA LYS A 84 -9.70 8.50 5.66
C LYS A 84 -10.72 9.56 5.21
N GLY A 85 -10.62 10.00 3.96
CA GLY A 85 -11.53 10.95 3.33
C GLY A 85 -12.88 10.38 2.93
N LYS A 86 -13.09 9.07 3.12
CA LYS A 86 -14.29 8.32 2.70
C LYS A 86 -14.55 8.34 1.19
N HIS A 87 -13.52 8.58 0.41
CA HIS A 87 -13.55 8.47 -1.05
C HIS A 87 -13.37 7.04 -1.53
N LEU A 88 -12.92 6.16 -0.66
CA LEU A 88 -12.71 4.75 -0.91
C LEU A 88 -13.28 3.94 0.25
N VAL A 89 -13.88 2.79 -0.06
CA VAL A 89 -14.45 1.88 0.94
C VAL A 89 -13.59 0.63 1.01
N VAL A 90 -13.39 0.12 2.22
CA VAL A 90 -12.67 -1.14 2.44
C VAL A 90 -13.42 -2.31 1.81
N SER A 91 -12.68 -3.21 1.19
CA SER A 91 -13.19 -4.43 0.56
C SER A 91 -12.15 -5.54 0.68
N ALA A 92 -12.57 -6.79 0.55
CA ALA A 92 -11.66 -7.93 0.58
C ALA A 92 -10.54 -7.82 -0.46
N PRO A 93 -10.82 -7.50 -1.74
CA PRO A 93 -9.76 -7.29 -2.73
C PRO A 93 -8.79 -6.17 -2.38
N LEU A 94 -9.29 -5.10 -1.75
CA LEU A 94 -8.44 -4.00 -1.29
C LEU A 94 -7.51 -4.44 -0.17
N PHE A 95 -8.00 -5.19 0.81
CA PHE A 95 -7.17 -5.75 1.89
C PHE A 95 -6.07 -6.66 1.35
N ASP A 96 -6.41 -7.55 0.42
CA ASP A 96 -5.42 -8.43 -0.23
C ASP A 96 -4.32 -7.62 -0.91
N LEU A 97 -4.69 -6.56 -1.60
CA LEU A 97 -3.75 -5.67 -2.28
C LEU A 97 -2.86 -4.92 -1.29
N LEU A 98 -3.43 -4.44 -0.18
CA LEU A 98 -2.68 -3.73 0.87
C LEU A 98 -1.70 -4.67 1.57
N HIS A 99 -2.10 -5.90 1.87
CA HIS A 99 -1.19 -6.92 2.42
C HIS A 99 -0.04 -7.23 1.46
N GLN A 100 -0.33 -7.40 0.16
CA GLN A 100 0.71 -7.60 -0.86
C GLN A 100 1.70 -6.43 -0.91
N ALA A 101 1.23 -5.21 -0.76
CA ALA A 101 2.08 -4.02 -0.74
C ALA A 101 3.00 -3.98 0.48
N ILE A 102 2.48 -4.28 1.66
CA ILE A 102 3.27 -4.35 2.90
C ILE A 102 4.32 -5.47 2.79
N ASP A 103 3.94 -6.64 2.29
CA ASP A 103 4.86 -7.77 2.08
C ASP A 103 5.96 -7.42 1.07
N ALA A 104 5.62 -6.70 0.01
CA ALA A 104 6.59 -6.25 -0.99
C ALA A 104 7.64 -5.32 -0.38
N VAL A 105 7.23 -4.39 0.47
CA VAL A 105 8.19 -3.53 1.21
C VAL A 105 9.09 -4.37 2.11
N GLY A 106 8.52 -5.35 2.81
CA GLY A 106 9.27 -6.27 3.65
C GLY A 106 10.36 -7.03 2.88
N ARG A 107 10.03 -7.49 1.67
CA ARG A 107 11.00 -8.14 0.77
C ARG A 107 12.11 -7.20 0.31
N LEU A 108 11.76 -5.95 0.02
CA LEU A 108 12.75 -4.92 -0.37
C LEU A 108 13.70 -4.56 0.77
N LEU A 109 13.28 -4.73 2.02
CA LEU A 109 14.10 -4.53 3.21
C LEU A 109 15.03 -5.71 3.53
N ALA A 110 14.79 -6.87 2.94
CA ALA A 110 15.60 -8.06 3.18
C ALA A 110 17.07 -7.82 2.76
N PRO A 111 18.06 -8.41 3.48
CA PRO A 111 19.47 -8.21 3.19
C PRO A 111 19.88 -8.57 1.76
N ASP A 112 19.18 -9.52 1.17
CA ASP A 112 19.45 -10.06 -0.17
C ASP A 112 18.78 -9.26 -1.30
N ALA A 113 17.94 -8.29 -0.96
CA ALA A 113 17.16 -7.53 -1.94
C ALA A 113 18.01 -6.51 -2.72
N GLY A 114 19.22 -6.20 -2.26
CA GLY A 114 20.05 -5.12 -2.82
C GLY A 114 20.71 -5.40 -4.17
N ALA A 115 20.55 -6.59 -4.73
CA ALA A 115 21.35 -7.00 -5.87
C ALA A 115 20.63 -6.97 -7.22
N SER A 116 19.32 -6.75 -7.29
CA SER A 116 18.68 -6.88 -8.59
C SER A 116 17.46 -5.99 -8.77
N GLY A 117 17.45 -5.27 -9.87
CA GLY A 117 16.26 -4.69 -10.44
C GLY A 117 15.17 -5.72 -10.81
N ALA A 118 15.31 -6.95 -10.35
CA ALA A 118 14.35 -8.04 -10.55
C ALA A 118 13.00 -7.77 -9.89
N HIS A 119 12.98 -6.96 -8.83
CA HIS A 119 11.74 -6.61 -8.14
C HIS A 119 10.99 -5.42 -8.78
N ARG A 120 11.67 -4.64 -9.60
CA ARG A 120 11.11 -3.42 -10.18
C ARG A 120 9.82 -3.63 -10.98
N PRO A 121 9.70 -4.63 -11.89
CA PRO A 121 8.45 -4.86 -12.60
C PRO A 121 7.28 -5.22 -11.68
N ALA A 122 7.55 -6.04 -10.66
CA ALA A 122 6.53 -6.43 -9.67
C ALA A 122 6.07 -5.22 -8.83
N ILE A 123 7.00 -4.34 -8.45
CA ILE A 123 6.71 -3.11 -7.72
C ILE A 123 5.90 -2.15 -8.58
N MET A 124 6.24 -1.98 -9.84
CA MET A 124 5.50 -1.13 -10.78
C MET A 124 4.07 -1.61 -10.98
N GLU A 125 3.87 -2.92 -11.15
CA GLU A 125 2.54 -3.51 -11.28
C GLU A 125 1.73 -3.34 -9.99
N LEU A 126 2.35 -3.54 -8.84
CA LEU A 126 1.70 -3.37 -7.54
C LEU A 126 1.26 -1.92 -7.31
N THR A 127 2.13 -0.96 -7.59
CA THR A 127 1.79 0.47 -7.48
C THR A 127 0.70 0.87 -8.46
N ARG A 128 0.72 0.34 -9.68
CA ARG A 128 -0.35 0.54 -10.66
C ARG A 128 -1.70 0.03 -10.13
N ARG A 129 -1.72 -1.15 -9.54
CA ARG A 129 -2.93 -1.73 -8.94
C ARG A 129 -3.46 -0.91 -7.77
N LEU A 130 -2.56 -0.37 -6.93
CA LEU A 130 -2.93 0.55 -5.84
C LEU A 130 -3.52 1.85 -6.39
N ASP A 131 -2.92 2.41 -7.41
CA ASP A 131 -3.41 3.62 -8.06
C ASP A 131 -4.77 3.39 -8.76
N ASP A 132 -4.95 2.22 -9.38
CA ASP A 132 -6.21 1.83 -10.00
C ASP A 132 -7.32 1.67 -8.94
N ALA A 133 -6.99 1.15 -7.76
CA ALA A 133 -7.94 1.05 -6.65
C ALA A 133 -8.48 2.42 -6.21
N LEU A 134 -7.71 3.49 -6.38
CA LEU A 134 -8.14 4.85 -6.09
C LEU A 134 -9.18 5.38 -7.09
N LYS A 135 -9.24 4.80 -8.27
CA LYS A 135 -10.14 5.25 -9.36
C LYS A 135 -11.53 4.63 -9.28
N GLY A 136 -11.69 3.55 -8.53
CA GLY A 136 -12.97 2.86 -8.41
C GLY A 136 -12.87 1.53 -7.66
N PRO A 137 -14.00 0.88 -7.40
CA PRO A 137 -14.00 -0.41 -6.72
C PRO A 137 -13.22 -1.45 -7.51
N LEU A 138 -12.35 -2.17 -6.82
CA LEU A 138 -11.64 -3.30 -7.41
C LEU A 138 -12.64 -4.37 -7.83
N PRO A 139 -12.52 -4.95 -9.03
CA PRO A 139 -13.36 -6.06 -9.44
C PRO A 139 -13.15 -7.23 -8.48
N ASP A 140 -14.26 -7.78 -8.00
CA ASP A 140 -14.22 -9.00 -7.20
C ASP A 140 -13.69 -10.14 -8.08
N PRO A 141 -12.63 -10.85 -7.67
CA PRO A 141 -12.06 -11.92 -8.48
C PRO A 141 -13.03 -13.08 -8.75
N GLU A 142 -14.11 -13.18 -7.97
CA GLU A 142 -15.11 -14.23 -8.12
C GLU A 142 -16.35 -13.80 -8.93
N MET A 143 -16.50 -12.51 -9.25
CA MET A 143 -17.64 -12.05 -10.04
C MET A 143 -17.28 -11.94 -11.52
N PRO A 144 -18.07 -12.59 -12.41
CA PRO A 144 -17.94 -12.30 -13.84
C PRO A 144 -18.24 -10.82 -14.08
N ALA A 145 -17.56 -10.24 -15.08
CA ALA A 145 -17.77 -8.86 -15.45
C ALA A 145 -19.28 -8.56 -15.58
N PRO A 146 -19.78 -7.45 -15.02
CA PRO A 146 -21.20 -7.14 -15.13
C PRO A 146 -21.58 -7.10 -16.60
N ALA A 147 -22.59 -7.90 -16.94
CA ALA A 147 -23.13 -7.92 -18.29
C ALA A 147 -23.53 -6.49 -18.68
N PRO A 148 -23.25 -6.06 -19.92
CA PRO A 148 -23.66 -4.74 -20.35
C PRO A 148 -25.18 -4.60 -20.16
N GLN A 149 -25.57 -3.56 -19.46
CA GLN A 149 -26.99 -3.31 -19.14
C GLN A 149 -27.74 -2.78 -20.37
N ILE A 150 -27.84 -3.61 -21.38
CA ILE A 150 -28.56 -3.26 -22.63
C ILE A 150 -30.07 -3.28 -22.42
N GLY A 151 -30.58 -3.99 -21.39
CA GLY A 151 -31.99 -4.16 -21.15
C GLY A 151 -32.76 -2.96 -20.58
N ARG A 152 -32.07 -1.92 -20.13
CA ARG A 152 -32.74 -0.75 -19.53
C ARG A 152 -33.28 0.27 -20.51
N ALA A 153 -32.77 0.29 -21.71
CA ALA A 153 -33.24 1.23 -22.73
C ALA A 153 -34.59 0.81 -23.35
N SER A 154 -34.92 -0.48 -23.33
CA SER A 154 -36.13 -0.99 -23.96
C SER A 154 -37.39 -0.84 -23.12
N CYS A 155 -37.27 -0.57 -21.83
CA CYS A 155 -38.44 -0.39 -20.95
C CYS A 155 -39.09 1.00 -21.02
N ARG A 156 -38.44 1.97 -21.67
CA ARG A 156 -38.95 3.35 -21.76
C ARG A 156 -39.75 3.68 -22.99
N GLU A 157 -39.76 2.81 -23.98
CA GLU A 157 -40.46 3.08 -25.23
C GLU A 157 -41.89 2.52 -25.29
N ARG A 158 -42.39 1.98 -24.19
CA ARG A 158 -43.72 1.40 -24.12
C ARG A 158 -44.73 2.23 -23.35
N VAL A 159 -44.64 3.48 -23.49
CA VAL A 159 -45.74 4.33 -22.96
C VAL A 159 -46.58 4.86 -24.06
#